data_b674516dfe6ef1996344fbef65a36146
#
_entry.id   b674516dfe6ef1996344fbef65a36146
#
_cell.length_a   1.000
_cell.length_b   1.000
_cell.length_c   1.000
_cell.angle_alpha   90.00
_cell.angle_beta   90.00
_cell.angle_gamma   90.00
#
_symmetry.space_group_name_H-M   'P 1'
#
loop_
_entity.id
_entity.type
_entity.pdbx_description
1 polymer ?
#
loop_
_entity_poly.entity_id
_entity_poly.type
_entity_poly.pdbx_seq_one_letter_code
_entity_poly.pdbx_strand_id
1 'polypeptide(L)'
;MGREVSAGTQQEAKEGRCLLLALPCPALLGESRGPAPPRREYPTSEKFPGIPPPPSEYVLSVLQFTYPTLFQGWQTLVGGLLLHLSWKLGWVEINLCSRSEILSWLPASVLFVGIIYAGSRSLSRLPIPVFLTVHNAAEVITCGFQKFVQKEQTSHLKVCSVLFLLAAAVCLPLCDTQFDPSGYLWALIHLVCVGVYKVFHKLWKPGSLSDLDQQYINYVFSVVLLASASHPAGDLFSALDFPFLYFYRFHSSCCASGLLGFFLMLHTAKLKSSTTSGQYAAWSFLAKVITASLSPFFFAMTANVLTISCLVISGVGEALLVYTERTGT
;
A
#
# COMPACT_ATOMS: atom_id res chain seq x y z
N MET A 1 -12.35 33.16 -20.07
CA MET A 1 -12.44 31.72 -20.31
C MET A 1 -11.08 31.01 -20.47
N GLY A 2 -10.03 31.64 -20.95
CA GLY A 2 -8.70 31.01 -21.14
C GLY A 2 -7.76 30.98 -19.91
N ARG A 3 -8.04 31.73 -18.84
CA ARG A 3 -7.21 31.74 -17.62
C ARG A 3 -7.58 30.71 -16.58
N GLU A 4 -8.83 30.29 -16.51
CA GLU A 4 -9.26 29.26 -15.55
C GLU A 4 -8.85 27.85 -15.97
N VAL A 5 -8.82 27.55 -17.29
CA VAL A 5 -8.38 26.25 -17.81
C VAL A 5 -6.86 26.03 -17.56
N SER A 6 -6.04 27.12 -17.63
CA SER A 6 -4.60 27.03 -17.38
C SER A 6 -4.27 26.86 -15.88
N ALA A 7 -5.11 27.36 -14.96
CA ALA A 7 -4.92 27.18 -13.54
C ALA A 7 -5.28 25.76 -13.08
N GLY A 8 -6.33 25.18 -13.64
CA GLY A 8 -6.73 23.78 -13.37
C GLY A 8 -5.64 22.78 -13.79
N THR A 9 -5.09 22.94 -14.99
CA THR A 9 -4.03 22.05 -15.50
C THR A 9 -2.71 22.17 -14.72
N GLN A 10 -2.39 23.34 -14.20
CA GLN A 10 -1.19 23.51 -13.35
C GLN A 10 -1.42 22.96 -11.93
N GLN A 11 -2.63 22.98 -11.45
CA GLN A 11 -2.98 22.42 -10.15
C GLN A 11 -3.01 20.89 -10.22
N GLU A 12 -3.58 20.32 -11.26
CA GLU A 12 -3.54 18.88 -11.54
C GLU A 12 -2.10 18.34 -11.70
N ALA A 13 -1.23 19.09 -12.36
CA ALA A 13 0.20 18.74 -12.52
C ALA A 13 0.98 18.83 -11.20
N LYS A 14 0.60 19.72 -10.29
CA LYS A 14 1.18 19.79 -8.93
C LYS A 14 0.68 18.67 -8.02
N GLU A 15 -0.59 18.35 -8.10
CA GLU A 15 -1.21 17.27 -7.32
C GLU A 15 -0.72 15.89 -7.79
N GLY A 16 -0.52 15.70 -9.10
CA GLY A 16 0.10 14.50 -9.65
C GLY A 16 1.54 14.28 -9.22
N ARG A 17 2.33 15.35 -9.06
CA ARG A 17 3.70 15.24 -8.51
C ARG A 17 3.73 14.87 -7.04
N CYS A 18 2.77 15.34 -6.26
CA CYS A 18 2.64 14.92 -4.85
C CYS A 18 2.25 13.44 -4.72
N LEU A 19 1.39 12.94 -5.61
CA LEU A 19 0.99 11.53 -5.60
C LEU A 19 2.16 10.59 -5.94
N LEU A 20 3.08 11.03 -6.80
CA LEU A 20 4.28 10.30 -7.21
C LEU A 20 5.31 10.13 -6.09
N LEU A 21 5.42 11.14 -5.23
CA LEU A 21 6.28 11.10 -4.03
C LEU A 21 5.61 10.36 -2.88
N ALA A 22 4.36 10.03 -3.06
CA ALA A 22 3.40 9.70 -2.02
C ALA A 22 2.88 8.28 -2.07
N LEU A 23 3.38 7.40 -2.92
CA LEU A 23 3.12 5.98 -2.73
C LEU A 23 3.69 5.57 -1.37
N PRO A 24 2.86 5.01 -0.45
CA PRO A 24 3.46 4.27 0.62
C PRO A 24 4.23 3.15 -0.08
N CYS A 25 5.53 3.26 -0.11
CA CYS A 25 6.35 2.10 -0.22
C CYS A 25 6.21 1.39 1.14
N PRO A 26 5.26 0.47 1.34
CA PRO A 26 5.31 -0.45 2.47
C PRO A 26 6.36 -1.51 2.12
N ALA A 27 7.27 -1.19 1.21
CA ALA A 27 8.33 -2.04 0.79
C ALA A 27 9.41 -2.00 1.84
N LEU A 28 9.83 -3.14 2.25
CA LEU A 28 11.09 -3.48 2.92
C LEU A 28 10.97 -3.85 4.38
N LEU A 29 10.55 -5.06 4.53
CA LEU A 29 10.49 -5.70 5.81
C LEU A 29 11.05 -7.11 5.75
N GLY A 30 12.28 -7.25 6.24
CA GLY A 30 13.01 -8.51 6.31
C GLY A 30 12.69 -9.37 7.52
N GLU A 31 12.80 -10.57 7.31
CA GLU A 31 13.22 -11.77 8.04
C GLU A 31 12.69 -12.06 9.45
N SER A 32 11.89 -13.10 9.51
CA SER A 32 11.80 -13.98 10.69
C SER A 32 12.91 -15.03 10.62
N ARG A 33 13.52 -15.37 11.76
CA ARG A 33 14.55 -16.40 11.93
C ARG A 33 14.06 -17.77 11.46
N GLY A 34 14.30 -18.09 10.18
CA GLY A 34 14.50 -19.42 9.65
C GLY A 34 15.95 -19.54 9.21
N PRO A 35 16.49 -20.73 8.88
CA PRO A 35 17.85 -20.82 8.34
C PRO A 35 17.95 -19.86 7.16
N ALA A 36 18.92 -18.93 7.26
CA ALA A 36 19.07 -17.81 6.37
C ALA A 36 19.02 -18.27 4.91
N PRO A 37 18.07 -17.75 4.09
CA PRO A 37 18.21 -17.89 2.65
C PRO A 37 19.50 -17.19 2.24
N PRO A 38 20.12 -17.58 1.11
CA PRO A 38 21.35 -16.96 0.66
C PRO A 38 21.15 -15.44 0.63
N ARG A 39 22.07 -14.76 1.31
CA ARG A 39 22.09 -13.31 1.50
C ARG A 39 21.83 -12.64 0.14
N ARG A 40 20.66 -12.02 -0.06
CA ARG A 40 20.46 -11.11 -1.19
C ARG A 40 21.46 -9.98 -0.99
N GLU A 41 22.51 -9.96 -1.79
CA GLU A 41 23.36 -8.79 -1.91
C GLU A 41 22.52 -7.70 -2.57
N TYR A 42 21.94 -6.83 -1.75
CA TYR A 42 21.37 -5.59 -2.27
C TYR A 42 22.52 -4.76 -2.80
N PRO A 43 22.44 -4.23 -4.03
CA PRO A 43 23.45 -3.32 -4.53
C PRO A 43 23.45 -2.11 -3.58
N THR A 44 24.48 -2.07 -2.74
CA THR A 44 24.82 -0.88 -1.97
C THR A 44 24.85 0.34 -2.91
N SER A 45 24.52 1.48 -2.41
CA SER A 45 24.35 2.79 -3.03
C SER A 45 25.41 3.25 -4.06
N GLU A 46 26.26 2.34 -4.55
CA GLU A 46 27.31 2.61 -5.54
C GLU A 46 26.78 2.92 -6.96
N LYS A 47 25.51 2.56 -7.27
CA LYS A 47 24.96 2.81 -8.62
C LYS A 47 24.59 4.25 -8.93
N PHE A 48 24.34 5.07 -7.91
CA PHE A 48 24.06 6.49 -8.08
C PHE A 48 24.68 7.31 -6.93
N PRO A 49 25.94 7.71 -7.03
CA PRO A 49 26.57 8.58 -6.05
C PRO A 49 25.85 9.93 -6.06
N GLY A 50 25.06 10.23 -5.03
CA GLY A 50 24.41 11.53 -4.85
C GLY A 50 22.89 11.52 -4.60
N ILE A 51 22.17 10.43 -4.78
CA ILE A 51 20.75 10.34 -4.45
C ILE A 51 20.61 9.50 -3.18
N PRO A 52 20.26 10.11 -2.03
CA PRO A 52 20.02 9.34 -0.81
C PRO A 52 18.76 8.46 -0.98
N PRO A 53 18.76 7.20 -0.51
CA PRO A 53 17.58 6.35 -0.52
C PRO A 53 16.44 6.98 0.30
N PRO A 54 15.17 6.69 -0.02
CA PRO A 54 14.04 7.18 0.76
C PRO A 54 14.14 6.76 2.23
N PRO A 55 13.62 7.56 3.19
CA PRO A 55 13.85 7.34 4.63
C PRO A 55 13.43 5.97 5.15
N SER A 56 12.35 5.41 4.63
CA SER A 56 11.88 4.06 4.99
C SER A 56 12.85 2.97 4.51
N GLU A 57 13.38 3.13 3.30
CA GLU A 57 14.37 2.23 2.73
C GLU A 57 15.70 2.31 3.48
N TYR A 58 16.12 3.51 3.88
CA TYR A 58 17.33 3.69 4.66
C TYR A 58 17.27 2.95 6.00
N VAL A 59 16.14 3.02 6.70
CA VAL A 59 15.94 2.32 7.99
C VAL A 59 16.02 0.80 7.81
N LEU A 60 15.43 0.28 6.75
CA LEU A 60 15.23 -1.16 6.59
C LEU A 60 16.39 -1.83 5.84
N SER A 61 16.95 -1.20 4.82
CA SER A 61 18.02 -1.77 4.00
C SER A 61 19.42 -1.44 4.52
N VAL A 62 19.65 -0.18 4.90
CA VAL A 62 20.98 0.29 5.34
C VAL A 62 21.19 -0.02 6.83
N LEU A 63 20.18 0.24 7.68
CA LEU A 63 20.25 -0.04 9.11
C LEU A 63 19.82 -1.45 9.48
N GLN A 64 19.28 -2.23 8.54
CA GLN A 64 18.85 -3.62 8.73
C GLN A 64 17.91 -3.81 9.93
N PHE A 65 16.94 -2.89 10.06
CA PHE A 65 15.94 -3.01 11.12
C PHE A 65 14.98 -4.17 10.82
N THR A 66 15.09 -5.26 11.57
CA THR A 66 14.42 -6.54 11.30
C THR A 66 13.00 -6.68 11.88
N TYR A 67 12.44 -5.61 12.42
CA TYR A 67 11.13 -5.63 13.09
C TYR A 67 10.05 -4.83 12.32
N PRO A 68 9.54 -5.41 11.25
CA PRO A 68 8.58 -4.73 10.35
C PRO A 68 7.29 -4.30 11.02
N THR A 69 6.76 -5.15 11.88
CA THR A 69 5.51 -4.91 12.61
C THR A 69 5.61 -3.67 13.49
N LEU A 70 6.75 -3.51 14.18
CA LEU A 70 7.00 -2.34 15.01
C LEU A 70 7.18 -1.07 14.18
N PHE A 71 7.86 -1.17 13.05
CA PHE A 71 8.02 -0.02 12.15
C PHE A 71 6.69 0.46 11.58
N GLN A 72 5.81 -0.47 11.17
CA GLN A 72 4.46 -0.13 10.76
C GLN A 72 3.61 0.41 11.91
N GLY A 73 3.73 -0.17 13.09
CA GLY A 73 3.09 0.37 14.30
C GLY A 73 3.53 1.80 14.58
N TRP A 74 4.81 2.11 14.42
CA TRP A 74 5.34 3.46 14.53
C TRP A 74 4.76 4.41 13.48
N GLN A 75 4.72 4.00 12.22
CA GLN A 75 4.15 4.82 11.14
C GLN A 75 2.66 5.11 11.36
N THR A 76 1.89 4.10 11.78
CA THR A 76 0.46 4.28 12.10
C THR A 76 0.24 5.16 13.33
N LEU A 77 1.12 5.05 14.34
CA LEU A 77 1.09 5.92 15.52
C LEU A 77 1.36 7.37 15.14
N VAL A 78 2.44 7.63 14.40
CA VAL A 78 2.79 8.99 13.94
C VAL A 78 1.68 9.54 13.05
N GLY A 79 1.16 8.75 12.10
CA GLY A 79 0.04 9.15 11.24
C GLY A 79 -1.21 9.50 12.02
N GLY A 80 -1.58 8.68 13.02
CA GLY A 80 -2.73 8.92 13.91
C GLY A 80 -2.56 10.16 14.78
N LEU A 81 -1.37 10.37 15.37
CA LEU A 81 -1.07 11.56 16.17
C LEU A 81 -1.11 12.84 15.33
N LEU A 82 -0.52 12.83 14.13
CA LEU A 82 -0.54 13.98 13.22
C LEU A 82 -1.94 14.28 12.71
N LEU A 83 -2.74 13.25 12.43
CA LEU A 83 -4.13 13.43 12.03
C LEU A 83 -4.96 14.02 13.19
N HIS A 84 -4.75 13.53 14.42
CA HIS A 84 -5.39 14.08 15.61
C HIS A 84 -4.99 15.55 15.85
N LEU A 85 -3.70 15.87 15.70
CA LEU A 85 -3.20 17.24 15.83
C LEU A 85 -3.79 18.15 14.75
N SER A 86 -3.82 17.69 13.49
CA SER A 86 -4.42 18.44 12.38
C SER A 86 -5.90 18.73 12.60
N TRP A 87 -6.65 17.78 13.18
CA TRP A 87 -8.02 18.00 13.60
C TRP A 87 -8.14 19.06 14.71
N LYS A 88 -7.30 18.98 15.74
CA LYS A 88 -7.29 19.97 16.85
C LYS A 88 -6.91 21.38 16.37
N LEU A 89 -6.06 21.49 15.36
CA LEU A 89 -5.67 22.76 14.74
C LEU A 89 -6.72 23.30 13.74
N GLY A 90 -7.78 22.54 13.48
CA GLY A 90 -8.83 22.94 12.53
C GLY A 90 -8.45 22.83 11.05
N TRP A 91 -7.34 22.14 10.74
CA TRP A 91 -6.91 21.92 9.35
C TRP A 91 -7.70 20.81 8.66
N VAL A 92 -8.24 19.90 9.45
CA VAL A 92 -9.00 18.74 9.00
C VAL A 92 -10.25 18.62 9.85
N GLU A 93 -11.38 18.41 9.20
CA GLU A 93 -12.64 18.14 9.88
C GLU A 93 -12.79 16.64 10.11
N ILE A 94 -12.83 16.22 11.37
CA ILE A 94 -13.16 14.86 11.78
C ILE A 94 -14.45 14.94 12.57
N ASN A 95 -15.48 14.24 12.09
CA ASN A 95 -16.74 14.13 12.81
C ASN A 95 -16.62 13.08 13.90
N LEU A 96 -16.96 13.45 15.12
CA LEU A 96 -17.02 12.49 16.22
C LEU A 96 -18.20 11.53 15.97
N CYS A 97 -17.87 10.35 15.47
CA CYS A 97 -18.85 9.32 15.18
C CYS A 97 -19.48 8.75 16.44
N SER A 98 -20.72 8.31 16.34
CA SER A 98 -21.39 7.58 17.42
C SER A 98 -20.65 6.26 17.73
N ARG A 99 -20.77 5.77 18.96
CA ARG A 99 -20.15 4.48 19.35
C ARG A 99 -20.61 3.31 18.46
N SER A 100 -21.86 3.35 18.01
CA SER A 100 -22.42 2.33 17.12
C SER A 100 -21.76 2.34 15.75
N GLU A 101 -21.46 3.52 15.20
CA GLU A 101 -20.75 3.66 13.90
C GLU A 101 -19.31 3.17 14.00
N ILE A 102 -18.61 3.52 15.09
CA ILE A 102 -17.25 3.03 15.33
C ILE A 102 -17.24 1.48 15.43
N LEU A 103 -18.17 0.90 16.20
CA LEU A 103 -18.27 -0.56 16.35
C LEU A 103 -18.62 -1.26 15.02
N SER A 104 -19.48 -0.65 14.21
CA SER A 104 -19.82 -1.20 12.88
C SER A 104 -18.63 -1.17 11.91
N TRP A 105 -17.68 -0.21 12.09
CA TRP A 105 -16.48 -0.10 11.27
C TRP A 105 -15.31 -0.95 11.77
N LEU A 106 -15.36 -1.46 13.00
CA LEU A 106 -14.27 -2.25 13.60
C LEU A 106 -13.80 -3.45 12.75
N PRO A 107 -14.67 -4.24 12.08
CA PRO A 107 -14.23 -5.31 11.19
C PRO A 107 -13.35 -4.80 10.04
N ALA A 108 -13.65 -3.61 9.49
CA ALA A 108 -12.81 -3.00 8.47
C ALA A 108 -11.44 -2.61 9.03
N SER A 109 -11.36 -2.13 10.27
CA SER A 109 -10.09 -1.79 10.93
C SER A 109 -9.23 -3.04 11.17
N VAL A 110 -9.82 -4.18 11.51
CA VAL A 110 -9.10 -5.46 11.62
C VAL A 110 -8.55 -5.90 10.25
N LEU A 111 -9.36 -5.79 9.20
CA LEU A 111 -8.90 -6.07 7.83
C LEU A 111 -7.78 -5.11 7.41
N PHE A 112 -7.87 -3.84 7.77
CA PHE A 112 -6.83 -2.84 7.51
C PHE A 112 -5.49 -3.21 8.16
N VAL A 113 -5.51 -3.67 9.42
CA VAL A 113 -4.31 -4.21 10.08
C VAL A 113 -3.78 -5.45 9.35
N GLY A 114 -4.67 -6.34 8.93
CA GLY A 114 -4.30 -7.51 8.11
C GLY A 114 -3.62 -7.11 6.79
N ILE A 115 -4.12 -6.09 6.11
CA ILE A 115 -3.52 -5.53 4.89
C ILE A 115 -2.11 -5.02 5.16
N ILE A 116 -1.92 -4.23 6.20
CA ILE A 116 -0.62 -3.65 6.57
C ILE A 116 0.36 -4.77 6.95
N TYR A 117 -0.05 -5.66 7.83
CA TYR A 117 0.80 -6.73 8.36
C TYR A 117 1.22 -7.72 7.26
N ALA A 118 0.24 -8.27 6.52
CA ALA A 118 0.53 -9.23 5.45
C ALA A 118 1.29 -8.58 4.28
N GLY A 119 0.94 -7.33 3.93
CA GLY A 119 1.64 -6.57 2.90
C GLY A 119 3.11 -6.34 3.26
N SER A 120 3.37 -5.96 4.49
CA SER A 120 4.72 -5.77 5.01
C SER A 120 5.55 -7.05 4.95
N ARG A 121 4.99 -8.16 5.41
CA ARG A 121 5.65 -9.48 5.38
C ARG A 121 5.91 -9.97 3.95
N SER A 122 4.99 -9.71 3.03
CA SER A 122 5.16 -10.07 1.62
C SER A 122 6.24 -9.23 0.95
N LEU A 123 6.19 -7.90 1.13
CA LEU A 123 7.15 -6.97 0.51
C LEU A 123 8.58 -7.14 1.01
N SER A 124 8.76 -7.68 2.22
CA SER A 124 10.08 -8.03 2.71
C SER A 124 10.74 -9.18 1.93
N ARG A 125 9.93 -9.96 1.22
CA ARG A 125 10.36 -11.20 0.54
C ARG A 125 10.22 -11.14 -0.97
N LEU A 126 9.26 -10.39 -1.48
CA LEU A 126 8.97 -10.28 -2.91
C LEU A 126 9.40 -8.92 -3.46
N PRO A 127 9.87 -8.87 -4.71
CA PRO A 127 10.08 -7.61 -5.43
C PRO A 127 8.78 -6.82 -5.57
N ILE A 128 8.87 -5.48 -5.55
CA ILE A 128 7.70 -4.59 -5.62
C ILE A 128 6.81 -4.88 -6.83
N PRO A 129 7.31 -5.06 -8.07
CA PRO A 129 6.45 -5.34 -9.22
C PRO A 129 5.68 -6.66 -9.07
N VAL A 130 6.31 -7.69 -8.50
CA VAL A 130 5.67 -8.98 -8.20
C VAL A 130 4.55 -8.81 -7.19
N PHE A 131 4.82 -8.12 -6.10
CA PHE A 131 3.81 -7.80 -5.09
C PHE A 131 2.62 -7.02 -5.67
N LEU A 132 2.88 -5.98 -6.49
CA LEU A 132 1.83 -5.18 -7.11
C LEU A 132 0.94 -6.00 -8.04
N THR A 133 1.50 -6.96 -8.76
CA THR A 133 0.73 -7.88 -9.62
C THR A 133 -0.23 -8.72 -8.80
N VAL A 134 0.22 -9.28 -7.68
CA VAL A 134 -0.66 -10.06 -6.78
C VAL A 134 -1.68 -9.14 -6.11
N HIS A 135 -1.28 -7.94 -5.68
CA HIS A 135 -2.18 -6.94 -5.10
C HIS A 135 -3.33 -6.56 -6.05
N ASN A 136 -3.02 -6.35 -7.34
CA ASN A 136 -4.02 -5.99 -8.34
C ASN A 136 -5.06 -7.09 -8.55
N ALA A 137 -4.70 -8.35 -8.35
CA ALA A 137 -5.63 -9.46 -8.42
C ALA A 137 -6.72 -9.43 -7.31
N ALA A 138 -6.63 -8.56 -6.31
CA ALA A 138 -7.70 -8.33 -5.35
C ALA A 138 -9.01 -7.84 -6.02
N GLU A 139 -8.92 -7.24 -7.22
CA GLU A 139 -10.10 -6.87 -8.02
C GLU A 139 -10.93 -8.08 -8.45
N VAL A 140 -10.33 -9.27 -8.53
CA VAL A 140 -11.06 -10.53 -8.80
C VAL A 140 -12.11 -10.78 -7.73
N ILE A 141 -11.75 -10.57 -6.45
CA ILE A 141 -12.68 -10.76 -5.31
C ILE A 141 -13.81 -9.74 -5.41
N THR A 142 -13.47 -8.46 -5.67
CA THR A 142 -14.46 -7.38 -5.77
C THR A 142 -15.42 -7.61 -6.93
N CYS A 143 -14.90 -7.92 -8.11
CA CYS A 143 -15.71 -8.18 -9.31
C CYS A 143 -16.54 -9.46 -9.16
N GLY A 144 -15.96 -10.52 -8.59
CA GLY A 144 -16.68 -11.76 -8.28
C GLY A 144 -17.86 -11.50 -7.34
N PHE A 145 -17.65 -10.75 -6.27
CA PHE A 145 -18.71 -10.38 -5.35
C PHE A 145 -19.82 -9.56 -6.03
N GLN A 146 -19.47 -8.55 -6.85
CA GLN A 146 -20.43 -7.74 -7.59
C GLN A 146 -21.28 -8.61 -8.51
N LYS A 147 -20.66 -9.53 -9.25
CA LYS A 147 -21.34 -10.37 -10.23
C LYS A 147 -22.20 -11.47 -9.59
N PHE A 148 -21.68 -12.18 -8.58
CA PHE A 148 -22.34 -13.35 -8.04
C PHE A 148 -23.30 -13.04 -6.88
N VAL A 149 -22.96 -12.06 -6.03
CA VAL A 149 -23.76 -11.73 -4.83
C VAL A 149 -24.71 -10.57 -5.12
N GLN A 150 -24.20 -9.46 -5.69
CA GLN A 150 -25.02 -8.28 -6.00
C GLN A 150 -25.78 -8.41 -7.31
N LYS A 151 -25.44 -9.42 -8.16
CA LYS A 151 -26.02 -9.64 -9.48
C LYS A 151 -25.95 -8.38 -10.38
N GLU A 152 -24.96 -7.54 -10.16
CA GLU A 152 -24.72 -6.36 -11.00
C GLU A 152 -24.33 -6.80 -12.42
N GLN A 153 -24.86 -6.10 -13.43
CA GLN A 153 -24.42 -6.29 -14.81
C GLN A 153 -23.01 -5.72 -14.95
N THR A 154 -22.04 -6.61 -15.13
CA THR A 154 -20.64 -6.22 -15.34
C THR A 154 -20.33 -6.22 -16.84
N SER A 155 -19.68 -5.17 -17.32
CA SER A 155 -19.21 -5.09 -18.71
C SER A 155 -18.28 -6.27 -19.04
N HIS A 156 -18.38 -6.79 -20.26
CA HIS A 156 -17.48 -7.84 -20.75
C HIS A 156 -16.01 -7.41 -20.70
N LEU A 157 -15.74 -6.12 -20.94
CA LEU A 157 -14.39 -5.56 -20.87
C LEU A 157 -13.83 -5.61 -19.42
N LYS A 158 -14.66 -5.30 -18.43
CA LYS A 158 -14.28 -5.42 -17.02
C LYS A 158 -13.98 -6.86 -16.62
N VAL A 159 -14.79 -7.82 -17.08
CA VAL A 159 -14.53 -9.25 -16.82
C VAL A 159 -13.22 -9.68 -17.48
N CYS A 160 -12.98 -9.28 -18.73
CA CYS A 160 -11.74 -9.58 -19.44
C CYS A 160 -10.52 -9.01 -18.70
N SER A 161 -10.58 -7.76 -18.25
CA SER A 161 -9.55 -7.10 -17.43
C SER A 161 -9.21 -7.92 -16.16
N VAL A 162 -10.25 -8.32 -15.42
CA VAL A 162 -10.10 -9.10 -14.19
C VAL A 162 -9.50 -10.50 -14.47
N LEU A 163 -9.84 -11.12 -15.61
CA LEU A 163 -9.23 -12.39 -16.04
C LEU A 163 -7.74 -12.23 -16.36
N PHE A 164 -7.31 -11.12 -16.98
CA PHE A 164 -5.89 -10.84 -17.19
C PHE A 164 -5.14 -10.67 -15.86
N LEU A 165 -5.73 -9.97 -14.88
CA LEU A 165 -5.14 -9.81 -13.55
C LEU A 165 -5.01 -11.16 -12.83
N LEU A 166 -6.04 -12.01 -12.91
CA LEU A 166 -6.02 -13.35 -12.32
C LEU A 166 -4.97 -14.24 -12.99
N ALA A 167 -4.94 -14.27 -14.33
CA ALA A 167 -3.98 -15.06 -15.08
C ALA A 167 -2.53 -14.66 -14.74
N ALA A 168 -2.25 -13.36 -14.71
CA ALA A 168 -0.93 -12.85 -14.32
C ALA A 168 -0.55 -13.28 -12.90
N ALA A 169 -1.46 -13.15 -11.93
CA ALA A 169 -1.20 -13.51 -10.53
C ALA A 169 -0.99 -15.02 -10.32
N VAL A 170 -1.66 -15.87 -11.10
CA VAL A 170 -1.52 -17.34 -11.02
C VAL A 170 -0.26 -17.82 -11.74
N CYS A 171 0.04 -17.24 -12.92
CA CYS A 171 1.23 -17.63 -13.69
C CYS A 171 2.54 -17.12 -13.05
N LEU A 172 2.49 -16.00 -12.35
CA LEU A 172 3.68 -15.34 -11.80
C LEU A 172 4.50 -16.26 -10.85
N PRO A 173 3.90 -16.96 -9.86
CA PRO A 173 4.65 -17.89 -9.00
C PRO A 173 5.32 -19.04 -9.77
N LEU A 174 4.73 -19.47 -10.90
CA LEU A 174 5.24 -20.54 -11.74
C LEU A 174 6.41 -20.09 -12.62
N CYS A 175 6.47 -18.79 -12.92
CA CYS A 175 7.47 -18.18 -13.79
C CYS A 175 8.60 -17.48 -13.02
N ASP A 176 8.44 -17.31 -11.71
CA ASP A 176 9.40 -16.58 -10.87
C ASP A 176 10.60 -17.46 -10.55
N THR A 177 11.78 -17.04 -10.99
CA THR A 177 13.05 -17.73 -10.72
C THR A 177 13.48 -17.60 -9.25
N GLN A 178 12.92 -16.63 -8.53
CA GLN A 178 13.20 -16.38 -7.12
C GLN A 178 11.97 -16.71 -6.23
N PHE A 179 11.26 -17.78 -6.56
CA PHE A 179 10.07 -18.19 -5.84
C PHE A 179 10.31 -18.37 -4.35
N ASP A 180 9.66 -17.54 -3.53
CA ASP A 180 9.62 -17.69 -2.06
C ASP A 180 8.20 -18.06 -1.61
N PRO A 181 7.95 -19.31 -1.22
CA PRO A 181 6.62 -19.76 -0.80
C PRO A 181 6.02 -18.91 0.33
N SER A 182 6.86 -18.46 1.25
CA SER A 182 6.44 -17.63 2.38
C SER A 182 6.03 -16.23 1.94
N GLY A 183 6.79 -15.62 1.02
CA GLY A 183 6.47 -14.32 0.44
C GLY A 183 5.15 -14.33 -0.33
N TYR A 184 4.93 -15.36 -1.16
CA TYR A 184 3.67 -15.54 -1.90
C TYR A 184 2.49 -15.87 -1.00
N LEU A 185 2.68 -16.65 0.07
CA LEU A 185 1.62 -16.91 1.06
C LEU A 185 1.15 -15.61 1.70
N TRP A 186 2.08 -14.75 2.14
CA TRP A 186 1.73 -13.45 2.69
C TRP A 186 1.10 -12.52 1.67
N ALA A 187 1.53 -12.57 0.40
CA ALA A 187 0.89 -11.83 -0.69
C ALA A 187 -0.55 -12.29 -0.92
N LEU A 188 -0.83 -13.59 -0.83
CA LEU A 188 -2.17 -14.13 -0.94
C LEU A 188 -3.07 -13.70 0.22
N ILE A 189 -2.56 -13.73 1.46
CA ILE A 189 -3.29 -13.24 2.63
C ILE A 189 -3.60 -11.75 2.47
N HIS A 190 -2.62 -10.95 2.02
CA HIS A 190 -2.79 -9.54 1.72
C HIS A 190 -3.87 -9.30 0.65
N LEU A 191 -3.83 -10.04 -0.46
CA LEU A 191 -4.82 -10.00 -1.54
C LEU A 191 -6.24 -10.23 -1.01
N VAL A 192 -6.43 -11.27 -0.19
CA VAL A 192 -7.73 -11.60 0.40
C VAL A 192 -8.19 -10.47 1.33
N CYS A 193 -7.32 -9.97 2.21
CA CYS A 193 -7.66 -8.86 3.10
C CYS A 193 -8.06 -7.60 2.32
N VAL A 194 -7.32 -7.24 1.24
CA VAL A 194 -7.64 -6.10 0.39
C VAL A 194 -8.98 -6.28 -0.31
N GLY A 195 -9.21 -7.45 -0.92
CA GLY A 195 -10.46 -7.75 -1.61
C GLY A 195 -11.67 -7.68 -0.68
N VAL A 196 -11.57 -8.32 0.49
CA VAL A 196 -12.63 -8.30 1.50
C VAL A 196 -12.84 -6.88 2.05
N TYR A 197 -11.77 -6.11 2.29
CA TYR A 197 -11.87 -4.72 2.73
C TYR A 197 -12.61 -3.85 1.71
N LYS A 198 -12.32 -3.99 0.41
CA LYS A 198 -13.03 -3.27 -0.66
C LYS A 198 -14.51 -3.64 -0.71
N VAL A 199 -14.83 -4.93 -0.60
CA VAL A 199 -16.20 -5.41 -0.54
C VAL A 199 -16.93 -4.84 0.68
N PHE A 200 -16.31 -4.93 1.86
CA PHE A 200 -16.86 -4.39 3.10
C PHE A 200 -17.11 -2.87 3.00
N HIS A 201 -16.15 -2.14 2.47
CA HIS A 201 -16.26 -0.68 2.26
C HIS A 201 -17.43 -0.34 1.33
N LYS A 202 -17.67 -1.15 0.28
CA LYS A 202 -18.79 -0.91 -0.64
C LYS A 202 -20.15 -1.21 0.01
N LEU A 203 -20.22 -2.26 0.85
CA LEU A 203 -21.47 -2.72 1.45
C LEU A 203 -21.87 -1.94 2.70
N TRP A 204 -20.90 -1.62 3.52
CA TRP A 204 -21.12 -1.18 4.90
C TRP A 204 -20.49 0.16 5.26
N LYS A 205 -20.14 0.96 4.25
CA LYS A 205 -19.74 2.34 4.53
C LYS A 205 -20.93 3.09 5.13
N PRO A 206 -20.90 3.44 6.44
CA PRO A 206 -21.92 4.34 6.99
C PRO A 206 -21.87 5.66 6.22
N GLY A 207 -23.03 6.16 5.77
CA GLY A 207 -23.11 7.40 4.99
C GLY A 207 -22.60 8.63 5.73
N SER A 208 -22.54 8.56 7.06
CA SER A 208 -22.03 9.59 7.98
C SER A 208 -20.51 9.62 8.12
N LEU A 209 -19.79 8.51 7.79
CA LEU A 209 -18.35 8.43 7.94
C LEU A 209 -17.61 8.97 6.69
N SER A 210 -16.86 10.05 6.86
CA SER A 210 -15.93 10.53 5.84
C SER A 210 -14.73 9.58 5.69
N ASP A 211 -14.00 9.67 4.58
CA ASP A 211 -12.79 8.86 4.37
C ASP A 211 -11.70 9.17 5.43
N LEU A 212 -11.67 10.40 5.95
CA LEU A 212 -10.74 10.79 7.02
C LEU A 212 -11.16 10.24 8.39
N ASP A 213 -12.47 10.18 8.69
CA ASP A 213 -12.99 9.56 9.91
C ASP A 213 -12.64 8.06 9.94
N GLN A 214 -12.86 7.36 8.80
CA GLN A 214 -12.49 5.96 8.64
C GLN A 214 -10.99 5.74 8.88
N GLN A 215 -10.15 6.62 8.31
CA GLN A 215 -8.71 6.52 8.45
C GLN A 215 -8.26 6.79 9.89
N TYR A 216 -8.89 7.73 10.58
CA TYR A 216 -8.63 8.00 11.98
C TYR A 216 -8.95 6.79 12.86
N ILE A 217 -10.13 6.18 12.67
CA ILE A 217 -10.52 4.95 13.37
C ILE A 217 -9.53 3.82 13.07
N ASN A 218 -9.18 3.63 11.79
CA ASN A 218 -8.22 2.62 11.38
C ASN A 218 -6.86 2.82 12.06
N TYR A 219 -6.35 4.04 12.17
CA TYR A 219 -5.07 4.31 12.84
C TYR A 219 -5.13 4.01 14.34
N VAL A 220 -6.18 4.45 15.03
CA VAL A 220 -6.33 4.20 16.48
C VAL A 220 -6.37 2.69 16.77
N PHE A 221 -7.18 1.95 16.05
CA PHE A 221 -7.26 0.49 16.23
C PHE A 221 -5.99 -0.24 15.77
N SER A 222 -5.33 0.23 14.71
CA SER A 222 -4.07 -0.36 14.25
C SER A 222 -2.96 -0.27 15.27
N VAL A 223 -2.84 0.85 15.97
CA VAL A 223 -1.84 1.00 17.03
C VAL A 223 -2.06 -0.04 18.13
N VAL A 224 -3.31 -0.22 18.58
CA VAL A 224 -3.66 -1.18 19.62
C VAL A 224 -3.40 -2.62 19.15
N LEU A 225 -3.86 -2.96 17.94
CA LEU A 225 -3.75 -4.33 17.41
C LEU A 225 -2.29 -4.68 17.06
N LEU A 226 -1.52 -3.76 16.48
CA LEU A 226 -0.11 -4.00 16.15
C LEU A 226 0.76 -4.08 17.42
N ALA A 227 0.47 -3.27 18.43
CA ALA A 227 1.14 -3.36 19.73
C ALA A 227 0.87 -4.72 20.39
N SER A 228 -0.38 -5.18 20.38
CA SER A 228 -0.74 -6.51 20.93
C SER A 228 -0.14 -7.66 20.11
N ALA A 229 -0.03 -7.54 18.80
CA ALA A 229 0.60 -8.54 17.93
C ALA A 229 2.14 -8.60 18.11
N SER A 230 2.78 -7.47 18.41
CA SER A 230 4.22 -7.40 18.63
C SER A 230 4.65 -8.00 19.97
N HIS A 231 3.80 -7.97 20.99
CA HIS A 231 4.10 -8.46 22.32
C HIS A 231 4.34 -10.00 22.39
N PRO A 232 3.43 -10.85 21.87
CA PRO A 232 3.64 -12.30 21.93
C PRO A 232 4.76 -12.78 20.97
N ALA A 233 5.08 -12.02 19.93
CA ALA A 233 6.19 -12.33 19.02
C ALA A 233 7.57 -12.04 19.64
N GLY A 234 7.63 -11.37 20.79
CA GLY A 234 8.89 -10.96 21.45
C GLY A 234 9.62 -9.83 20.69
N ASP A 235 9.07 -9.33 19.60
CA ASP A 235 9.68 -8.30 18.75
C ASP A 235 9.90 -6.99 19.52
N LEU A 236 9.00 -6.66 20.45
CA LEU A 236 9.06 -5.42 21.22
C LEU A 236 10.32 -5.35 22.11
N PHE A 237 10.63 -6.44 22.81
CA PHE A 237 11.79 -6.50 23.70
C PHE A 237 13.09 -6.67 22.91
N SER A 238 13.06 -7.49 21.86
CA SER A 238 14.23 -7.69 20.99
C SER A 238 14.60 -6.42 20.21
N ALA A 239 13.65 -5.54 19.92
CA ALA A 239 13.92 -4.27 19.26
C ALA A 239 14.65 -3.28 20.17
N LEU A 240 14.53 -3.41 21.51
CA LEU A 240 15.28 -2.58 22.46
C LEU A 240 16.78 -2.87 22.43
N ASP A 241 17.16 -4.10 22.07
CA ASP A 241 18.54 -4.52 21.91
C ASP A 241 19.13 -4.17 20.53
N PHE A 242 18.36 -3.46 19.69
CA PHE A 242 18.81 -3.07 18.36
C PHE A 242 19.96 -2.06 18.45
N PRO A 243 21.16 -2.35 17.89
CA PRO A 243 22.36 -1.58 18.13
C PRO A 243 22.29 -0.13 17.61
N PHE A 244 21.46 0.13 16.59
CA PHE A 244 21.29 1.47 16.01
C PHE A 244 20.10 2.24 16.58
N LEU A 245 19.40 1.71 17.58
CA LEU A 245 18.23 2.34 18.17
C LEU A 245 18.51 3.77 18.67
N TYR A 246 19.72 4.02 19.19
CA TYR A 246 20.11 5.31 19.75
C TYR A 246 20.75 6.27 18.75
N PHE A 247 20.88 5.88 17.49
CA PHE A 247 21.44 6.75 16.46
C PHE A 247 20.42 7.78 15.97
N TYR A 248 20.79 9.05 15.91
CA TYR A 248 19.93 10.14 15.44
C TYR A 248 19.42 9.91 13.99
N ARG A 249 20.25 9.28 13.13
CA ARG A 249 19.87 8.95 11.74
C ARG A 249 18.70 7.94 11.70
N PHE A 250 18.65 6.99 12.63
CA PHE A 250 17.53 6.06 12.74
C PHE A 250 16.25 6.81 13.08
N HIS A 251 16.26 7.63 14.13
CA HIS A 251 15.09 8.39 14.55
C HIS A 251 14.64 9.40 13.51
N SER A 252 15.57 10.13 12.86
CA SER A 252 15.21 11.09 11.81
C SER A 252 14.59 10.40 10.60
N SER A 253 15.08 9.22 10.20
CA SER A 253 14.50 8.44 9.11
C SER A 253 13.14 7.87 9.46
N CYS A 254 12.94 7.39 10.70
CA CYS A 254 11.64 6.93 11.19
C CYS A 254 10.61 8.08 11.24
N CYS A 255 11.01 9.25 11.72
CA CYS A 255 10.16 10.44 11.74
C CYS A 255 9.83 10.91 10.31
N ALA A 256 10.82 10.99 9.43
CA ALA A 256 10.62 11.38 8.04
C ALA A 256 9.68 10.41 7.32
N SER A 257 9.82 9.11 7.54
CA SER A 257 8.94 8.08 7.00
C SER A 257 7.50 8.21 7.48
N GLY A 258 7.30 8.47 8.79
CA GLY A 258 5.98 8.72 9.36
C GLY A 258 5.32 9.98 8.81
N LEU A 259 6.08 11.09 8.70
CA LEU A 259 5.62 12.34 8.10
C LEU A 259 5.23 12.18 6.64
N LEU A 260 6.08 11.54 5.83
CA LEU A 260 5.78 11.26 4.42
C LEU A 260 4.52 10.41 4.27
N GLY A 261 4.37 9.37 5.10
CA GLY A 261 3.17 8.54 5.12
C GLY A 261 1.90 9.33 5.47
N PHE A 262 1.99 10.24 6.43
CA PHE A 262 0.88 11.12 6.80
C PHE A 262 0.49 12.08 5.67
N PHE A 263 1.45 12.80 5.08
CA PHE A 263 1.18 13.70 3.95
C PHE A 263 0.59 12.94 2.76
N LEU A 264 1.11 11.75 2.50
CA LEU A 264 0.56 10.86 1.49
C LEU A 264 -0.92 10.57 1.72
N MET A 265 -1.25 10.12 2.92
CA MET A 265 -2.63 9.79 3.29
C MET A 265 -3.55 11.00 3.09
N LEU A 266 -3.14 12.20 3.56
CA LEU A 266 -3.94 13.42 3.39
C LEU A 266 -4.14 13.78 1.90
N HIS A 267 -3.07 13.73 1.10
CA HIS A 267 -3.16 14.04 -0.33
C HIS A 267 -4.02 13.02 -1.08
N THR A 268 -3.89 11.73 -0.73
CA THR A 268 -4.72 10.66 -1.32
C THR A 268 -6.18 10.83 -0.97
N ALA A 269 -6.51 11.13 0.30
CA ALA A 269 -7.88 11.40 0.73
C ALA A 269 -8.46 12.63 0.02
N LYS A 270 -7.68 13.71 -0.07
CA LYS A 270 -8.07 14.93 -0.78
C LYS A 270 -8.24 14.70 -2.27
N LEU A 271 -7.33 13.97 -2.91
CA LEU A 271 -7.45 13.63 -4.33
C LEU A 271 -8.71 12.81 -4.59
N LYS A 272 -8.98 11.81 -3.75
CA LYS A 272 -10.18 10.98 -3.87
C LYS A 272 -11.47 11.78 -3.70
N SER A 273 -11.49 12.80 -2.85
CA SER A 273 -12.65 13.67 -2.65
C SER A 273 -12.82 14.74 -3.75
N SER A 274 -11.74 15.16 -4.41
CA SER A 274 -11.74 16.23 -5.42
C SER A 274 -11.83 15.72 -6.86
N THR A 275 -11.65 14.42 -7.09
CA THR A 275 -11.65 13.81 -8.43
C THR A 275 -12.77 12.78 -8.58
N THR A 276 -13.14 12.49 -9.84
CA THR A 276 -14.06 11.39 -10.13
C THR A 276 -13.37 10.03 -9.91
N SER A 277 -14.15 8.98 -9.67
CA SER A 277 -13.63 7.62 -9.47
C SER A 277 -12.67 7.18 -10.60
N GLY A 278 -13.04 7.44 -11.85
CA GLY A 278 -12.20 7.09 -13.00
C GLY A 278 -10.91 7.92 -13.10
N GLN A 279 -10.92 9.19 -12.68
CA GLN A 279 -9.70 10.00 -12.61
C GLN A 279 -8.78 9.51 -11.50
N TYR A 280 -9.34 9.23 -10.32
CA TYR A 280 -8.57 8.67 -9.21
C TYR A 280 -7.94 7.33 -9.57
N ALA A 281 -8.68 6.43 -10.24
CA ALA A 281 -8.17 5.15 -10.73
C ALA A 281 -7.01 5.35 -11.72
N ALA A 282 -7.11 6.32 -12.64
CA ALA A 282 -6.04 6.63 -13.59
C ALA A 282 -4.77 7.15 -12.91
N TRP A 283 -4.89 8.02 -11.93
CA TRP A 283 -3.74 8.50 -11.14
C TRP A 283 -3.10 7.39 -10.31
N SER A 284 -3.91 6.54 -9.70
CA SER A 284 -3.45 5.38 -8.93
C SER A 284 -2.68 4.39 -9.83
N PHE A 285 -3.19 4.12 -11.02
CA PHE A 285 -2.53 3.27 -12.02
C PHE A 285 -1.18 3.87 -12.45
N LEU A 286 -1.14 5.16 -12.82
CA LEU A 286 0.08 5.83 -13.20
C LEU A 286 1.14 5.75 -12.09
N ALA A 287 0.74 5.97 -10.86
CA ALA A 287 1.62 5.87 -9.70
C ALA A 287 2.21 4.46 -9.55
N LYS A 288 1.41 3.41 -9.70
CA LYS A 288 1.88 2.01 -9.67
C LYS A 288 2.85 1.69 -10.81
N VAL A 289 2.56 2.15 -12.03
CA VAL A 289 3.44 1.97 -13.20
C VAL A 289 4.80 2.61 -12.94
N ILE A 290 4.82 3.83 -12.42
CA ILE A 290 6.07 4.53 -12.11
C ILE A 290 6.84 3.79 -11.00
N THR A 291 6.16 3.36 -9.93
CA THR A 291 6.81 2.59 -8.86
C THR A 291 7.39 1.28 -9.39
N ALA A 292 6.63 0.54 -10.19
CA ALA A 292 7.10 -0.70 -10.79
C ALA A 292 8.31 -0.48 -11.71
N SER A 293 8.30 0.61 -12.50
CA SER A 293 9.37 0.96 -13.43
C SER A 293 10.64 1.44 -12.72
N LEU A 294 10.50 2.13 -11.59
CA LEU A 294 11.63 2.60 -10.79
C LEU A 294 12.22 1.49 -9.91
N SER A 295 11.43 0.47 -9.56
CA SER A 295 11.86 -0.61 -8.68
C SER A 295 13.18 -1.28 -9.09
N PRO A 296 13.45 -1.62 -10.37
CA PRO A 296 14.70 -2.26 -10.77
C PRO A 296 15.95 -1.38 -10.57
N PHE A 297 15.79 -0.05 -10.47
CA PHE A 297 16.91 0.86 -10.22
C PHE A 297 17.36 0.82 -8.77
N PHE A 298 16.43 0.57 -7.85
CA PHE A 298 16.71 0.55 -6.41
C PHE A 298 16.94 -0.88 -5.89
N PHE A 299 16.33 -1.88 -6.55
CA PHE A 299 16.39 -3.28 -6.13
C PHE A 299 17.00 -4.16 -7.20
N ALA A 300 17.87 -5.08 -6.81
CA ALA A 300 18.37 -6.12 -7.70
C ALA A 300 17.23 -7.13 -8.00
N MET A 301 16.59 -6.96 -9.14
CA MET A 301 15.57 -7.87 -9.63
C MET A 301 16.14 -8.70 -10.77
N THR A 302 16.27 -10.02 -10.59
CA THR A 302 16.55 -10.95 -11.66
C THR A 302 15.22 -11.40 -12.28
N ALA A 303 14.75 -10.66 -13.27
CA ALA A 303 13.50 -10.97 -13.95
C ALA A 303 13.79 -11.81 -15.21
N ASN A 304 13.17 -12.97 -15.32
CA ASN A 304 13.10 -13.76 -16.55
C ASN A 304 12.08 -13.12 -17.51
N VAL A 305 12.20 -13.42 -18.79
CA VAL A 305 11.26 -12.98 -19.85
C VAL A 305 9.81 -13.35 -19.50
N LEU A 306 9.59 -14.53 -18.93
CA LEU A 306 8.27 -14.99 -18.50
C LEU A 306 7.71 -14.14 -17.34
N THR A 307 8.54 -13.81 -16.35
CA THR A 307 8.15 -12.92 -15.25
C THR A 307 7.77 -11.54 -15.78
N ILE A 308 8.57 -10.96 -16.69
CA ILE A 308 8.28 -9.68 -17.33
C ILE A 308 6.97 -9.74 -18.10
N SER A 309 6.70 -10.83 -18.82
CA SER A 309 5.45 -11.03 -19.56
C SER A 309 4.23 -11.02 -18.61
N CYS A 310 4.32 -11.68 -17.46
CA CYS A 310 3.26 -11.66 -16.44
C CYS A 310 3.04 -10.25 -15.88
N LEU A 311 4.10 -9.47 -15.63
CA LEU A 311 4.01 -8.08 -15.19
C LEU A 311 3.32 -7.20 -16.23
N VAL A 312 3.66 -7.38 -17.51
CA VAL A 312 3.02 -6.64 -18.63
C VAL A 312 1.55 -7.01 -18.74
N ILE A 313 1.20 -8.30 -18.68
CA ILE A 313 -0.19 -8.76 -18.72
C ILE A 313 -1.00 -8.15 -17.57
N SER A 314 -0.44 -8.11 -16.36
CA SER A 314 -1.06 -7.44 -15.21
C SER A 314 -1.25 -5.94 -15.46
N GLY A 315 -0.26 -5.25 -16.01
CA GLY A 315 -0.36 -3.83 -16.37
C GLY A 315 -1.44 -3.55 -17.40
N VAL A 316 -1.56 -4.40 -18.45
CA VAL A 316 -2.63 -4.31 -19.45
C VAL A 316 -3.99 -4.57 -18.81
N GLY A 317 -4.12 -5.57 -17.93
CA GLY A 317 -5.34 -5.85 -17.20
C GLY A 317 -5.78 -4.64 -16.34
N GLU A 318 -4.86 -4.03 -15.62
CA GLU A 318 -5.17 -2.84 -14.80
C GLU A 318 -5.53 -1.62 -15.67
N ALA A 319 -4.83 -1.39 -16.78
CA ALA A 319 -5.16 -0.32 -17.73
C ALA A 319 -6.57 -0.47 -18.31
N LEU A 320 -6.97 -1.68 -18.67
CA LEU A 320 -8.34 -1.98 -19.13
C LEU A 320 -9.36 -1.73 -18.02
N LEU A 321 -9.06 -2.09 -16.77
CA LEU A 321 -9.94 -1.82 -15.64
C LEU A 321 -10.16 -0.32 -15.44
N VAL A 322 -9.08 0.46 -15.45
CA VAL A 322 -9.13 1.92 -15.35
C VAL A 322 -9.92 2.53 -16.50
N TYR A 323 -9.76 2.00 -17.72
CA TYR A 323 -10.54 2.43 -18.88
C TYR A 323 -12.03 2.20 -18.66
N THR A 324 -12.45 1.03 -18.17
CA THR A 324 -13.87 0.75 -17.87
C THR A 324 -14.44 1.64 -16.78
N GLU A 325 -13.66 1.94 -15.73
CA GLU A 325 -14.09 2.86 -14.67
C GLU A 325 -14.21 4.31 -15.16
N ARG A 326 -13.38 4.71 -16.12
CA ARG A 326 -13.42 6.05 -16.70
C ARG A 326 -14.57 6.24 -17.68
N THR A 327 -14.91 5.21 -18.47
CA THR A 327 -15.98 5.26 -19.46
C THR A 327 -17.36 4.96 -18.88
N GLY A 328 -17.44 4.47 -17.64
CA GLY A 328 -18.71 4.10 -17.01
C GLY A 328 -19.38 2.88 -17.64
N THR A 329 -18.61 2.06 -18.38
CA THR A 329 -19.08 0.85 -19.09
C THR A 329 -18.83 -0.42 -18.30
#